data_3e1b929ebbfa8dbd5d47d30eb2adcfc0
#
_entry.id   3e1b929ebbfa8dbd5d47d30eb2adcfc0
#
_cell.length_a   1.000
_cell.length_b   1.000
_cell.length_c   1.000
_cell.angle_alpha   90.00
_cell.angle_beta   90.00
_cell.angle_gamma   90.00
#
_symmetry.space_group_name_H-M   'P 1'
#
loop_
_entity.id
_entity.type
_entity.pdbx_description
1 polymer ?
#
loop_
_entity_poly.entity_id
_entity_poly.type
_entity_poly.pdbx_seq_one_letter_code
_entity_poly.pdbx_strand_id
1 'polypeptide(L)'
;RGPRIAYLGATGKREDHTVGNIFLLPFYLEEEHVEPVMFTDHGVFIPAKGTRTFASYAKQQVSIFNISCTKLSSENLRWQSYAYKQLWQGTLNEAVGTTFTMKGDGVYMMFLNFQ
;
A
#
# COMPACT_ATOMS: atom_id res chain seq x y z
N ARG A 1 -11.05 4.69 13.87
CA ARG A 1 -10.87 4.01 12.60
C ARG A 1 -12.22 3.76 11.96
N GLY A 2 -12.29 3.94 10.65
CA GLY A 2 -13.51 3.67 9.92
C GLY A 2 -13.71 2.17 9.64
N PRO A 3 -14.86 1.81 9.07
CA PRO A 3 -15.11 0.43 8.70
C PRO A 3 -14.11 -0.08 7.67
N ARG A 4 -13.82 -1.38 7.73
CA ARG A 4 -12.94 -2.06 6.78
C ARG A 4 -13.79 -2.60 5.65
N ILE A 5 -13.35 -2.34 4.42
CA ILE A 5 -14.06 -2.76 3.22
C ILE A 5 -13.07 -3.45 2.30
N ALA A 6 -13.41 -4.66 1.83
CA ALA A 6 -12.58 -5.39 0.90
C ALA A 6 -13.22 -5.39 -0.48
N TYR A 7 -12.43 -5.04 -1.50
CA TYR A 7 -12.82 -5.11 -2.90
C TYR A 7 -12.15 -6.32 -3.52
N LEU A 8 -12.92 -7.14 -4.23
CA LEU A 8 -12.44 -8.37 -4.85
C LEU A 8 -12.64 -8.31 -6.35
N GLY A 9 -11.67 -8.87 -7.08
CA GLY A 9 -11.80 -9.02 -8.52
C GLY A 9 -11.90 -7.73 -9.30
N ALA A 10 -11.38 -6.63 -8.74
CA ALA A 10 -11.45 -5.32 -9.39
C ALA A 10 -10.37 -5.13 -10.45
N THR A 11 -9.57 -6.16 -10.73
CA THR A 11 -8.53 -6.17 -11.76
C THR A 11 -8.92 -7.14 -12.87
N GLY A 12 -8.07 -7.28 -13.91
CA GLY A 12 -8.36 -8.17 -15.03
C GLY A 12 -9.27 -7.55 -16.08
N LYS A 13 -9.60 -6.27 -15.94
CA LYS A 13 -10.35 -5.47 -16.91
C LYS A 13 -9.40 -4.60 -17.71
N ARG A 14 -9.91 -3.60 -18.43
CA ARG A 14 -9.02 -2.65 -19.10
C ARG A 14 -8.08 -2.02 -18.06
N GLU A 15 -6.84 -1.81 -18.47
CA GLU A 15 -5.79 -1.33 -17.58
C GLU A 15 -6.11 0.04 -16.97
N ASP A 16 -6.74 0.93 -17.75
CA ASP A 16 -7.11 2.25 -17.25
C ASP A 16 -8.13 2.17 -16.12
N HIS A 17 -9.12 1.29 -16.25
CA HIS A 17 -10.12 1.06 -15.19
C HIS A 17 -9.45 0.43 -13.95
N THR A 18 -8.54 -0.51 -14.16
CA THR A 18 -7.81 -1.15 -13.07
C THR A 18 -7.00 -0.12 -12.27
N VAL A 19 -6.23 0.71 -12.96
CA VAL A 19 -5.43 1.76 -12.33
C VAL A 19 -6.33 2.74 -11.58
N GLY A 20 -7.44 3.15 -12.21
CA GLY A 20 -8.40 4.05 -11.59
C GLY A 20 -8.99 3.47 -10.30
N ASN A 21 -9.41 2.20 -10.34
CA ASN A 21 -9.96 1.53 -9.17
C ASN A 21 -8.95 1.43 -8.03
N ILE A 22 -7.69 1.11 -8.35
CA ILE A 22 -6.62 1.03 -7.36
C ILE A 22 -6.44 2.37 -6.66
N PHE A 23 -6.35 3.46 -7.42
CA PHE A 23 -6.08 4.77 -6.85
C PHE A 23 -7.31 5.48 -6.30
N LEU A 24 -8.50 4.87 -6.36
CA LEU A 24 -9.64 5.28 -5.56
C LEU A 24 -9.48 4.88 -4.08
N LEU A 25 -8.67 3.87 -3.78
CA LEU A 25 -8.50 3.41 -2.40
C LEU A 25 -8.00 4.51 -1.45
N PRO A 26 -6.93 5.26 -1.80
CA PRO A 26 -6.53 6.39 -0.95
C PRO A 26 -7.61 7.44 -0.78
N PHE A 27 -8.39 7.69 -1.83
CA PHE A 27 -9.50 8.64 -1.77
C PHE A 27 -10.56 8.18 -0.76
N TYR A 28 -10.94 6.91 -0.78
CA TYR A 28 -11.92 6.38 0.18
C TYR A 28 -11.40 6.47 1.61
N LEU A 29 -10.11 6.21 1.82
CA LEU A 29 -9.50 6.32 3.14
C LEU A 29 -9.60 7.75 3.68
N GLU A 30 -9.28 8.75 2.85
CA GLU A 30 -9.26 10.16 3.26
C GLU A 30 -10.64 10.77 3.33
N GLU A 31 -11.46 10.57 2.31
CA GLU A 31 -12.73 11.30 2.17
C GLU A 31 -13.90 10.57 2.78
N GLU A 32 -13.92 9.25 2.72
CA GLU A 32 -15.04 8.47 3.21
C GLU A 32 -14.79 7.88 4.61
N HIS A 33 -13.58 8.05 5.14
CA HIS A 33 -13.19 7.57 6.48
C HIS A 33 -13.41 6.06 6.63
N VAL A 34 -13.15 5.30 5.57
CA VAL A 34 -13.19 3.84 5.60
C VAL A 34 -11.78 3.30 5.45
N GLU A 35 -11.56 2.02 5.76
CA GLU A 35 -10.29 1.33 5.54
C GLU A 35 -10.46 0.31 4.42
N PRO A 36 -10.37 0.75 3.14
CA PRO A 36 -10.55 -0.15 2.02
C PRO A 36 -9.29 -0.95 1.76
N VAL A 37 -9.45 -2.15 1.27
CA VAL A 37 -8.36 -2.93 0.68
C VAL A 37 -8.86 -3.54 -0.61
N MET A 38 -7.95 -3.85 -1.52
CA MET A 38 -8.32 -4.50 -2.78
C MET A 38 -7.48 -5.77 -2.95
N PHE A 39 -8.14 -6.92 -2.96
CA PHE A 39 -7.49 -8.20 -3.22
C PHE A 39 -7.48 -8.48 -4.71
N THR A 40 -6.33 -8.90 -5.21
CA THR A 40 -6.15 -9.34 -6.59
C THR A 40 -5.64 -10.78 -6.59
N ASP A 41 -5.46 -11.35 -7.77
CA ASP A 41 -4.92 -12.71 -7.88
C ASP A 41 -3.48 -12.79 -7.36
N HIS A 42 -2.77 -11.68 -7.28
CA HIS A 42 -1.35 -11.66 -6.96
C HIS A 42 -1.03 -11.02 -5.61
N GLY A 43 -1.95 -10.30 -5.02
CA GLY A 43 -1.67 -9.61 -3.76
C GLY A 43 -2.79 -8.73 -3.28
N VAL A 44 -2.46 -7.79 -2.40
CA VAL A 44 -3.46 -6.89 -1.83
C VAL A 44 -2.93 -5.46 -1.82
N PHE A 45 -3.78 -4.51 -2.23
CA PHE A 45 -3.51 -3.08 -2.11
C PHE A 45 -4.13 -2.57 -0.82
N ILE A 46 -3.34 -1.85 -0.02
CA ILE A 46 -3.75 -1.32 1.27
C ILE A 46 -3.34 0.15 1.36
N PRO A 47 -4.29 1.10 1.28
CA PRO A 47 -3.97 2.49 1.58
C PRO A 47 -3.88 2.68 3.09
N ALA A 48 -3.01 3.56 3.52
CA ALA A 48 -2.78 3.80 4.94
C ALA A 48 -2.28 5.21 5.18
N LYS A 49 -2.29 5.63 6.43
CA LYS A 49 -1.71 6.90 6.85
C LYS A 49 -1.15 6.74 8.25
N GLY A 50 -0.21 7.61 8.61
CA GLY A 50 0.40 7.58 9.92
C GLY A 50 1.35 6.41 10.09
N THR A 51 1.45 5.93 11.32
CA THR A 51 2.29 4.77 11.64
C THR A 51 1.45 3.51 11.62
N ARG A 52 1.83 2.57 10.75
CA ARG A 52 1.12 1.31 10.61
C ARG A 52 2.11 0.15 10.53
N THR A 53 1.80 -0.92 11.24
CA THR A 53 2.56 -2.18 11.17
C THR A 53 1.75 -3.20 10.41
N PHE A 54 2.40 -3.86 9.47
CA PHE A 54 1.79 -4.85 8.59
C PHE A 54 2.39 -6.21 8.83
N ALA A 55 1.55 -7.24 8.81
CA ALA A 55 2.01 -8.63 8.83
C ALA A 55 2.68 -8.93 7.48
N SER A 56 3.75 -9.71 7.53
CA SER A 56 4.52 -10.08 6.35
C SER A 56 5.16 -11.45 6.54
N TYR A 57 5.90 -11.87 5.53
CA TYR A 57 6.81 -13.01 5.64
C TYR A 57 8.14 -12.62 5.00
N ALA A 58 9.21 -13.29 5.41
CA ALA A 58 10.54 -12.97 4.91
C ALA A 58 10.60 -13.07 3.39
N LYS A 59 11.19 -12.06 2.75
CA LYS A 59 11.33 -11.92 1.30
C LYS A 59 10.03 -11.63 0.56
N GLN A 60 8.94 -11.38 1.27
CA GLN A 60 7.70 -10.93 0.61
C GLN A 60 7.99 -9.65 -0.18
N GLN A 61 7.58 -9.62 -1.43
CA GLN A 61 7.69 -8.41 -2.24
C GLN A 61 6.65 -7.40 -1.80
N VAL A 62 7.10 -6.17 -1.61
CA VAL A 62 6.28 -5.06 -1.12
C VAL A 62 6.56 -3.87 -2.01
N SER A 63 5.50 -3.26 -2.53
CA SER A 63 5.62 -2.00 -3.26
C SER A 63 4.93 -0.90 -2.47
N ILE A 64 5.55 0.28 -2.46
CA ILE A 64 5.05 1.42 -1.70
C ILE A 64 4.81 2.56 -2.67
N PHE A 65 3.61 3.13 -2.61
CA PHE A 65 3.23 4.29 -3.42
C PHE A 65 3.00 5.47 -2.48
N ASN A 66 3.79 6.52 -2.63
CA ASN A 66 3.59 7.74 -1.87
C ASN A 66 2.48 8.56 -2.53
N ILE A 67 1.42 8.81 -1.78
CA ILE A 67 0.29 9.60 -2.28
C ILE A 67 0.44 11.06 -1.86
N SER A 68 0.63 11.31 -0.56
CA SER A 68 0.69 12.70 -0.07
C SER A 68 1.69 12.92 1.06
N CYS A 69 2.61 11.99 1.29
CA CYS A 69 3.60 12.18 2.35
C CYS A 69 4.70 13.13 1.93
N THR A 70 5.08 14.03 2.84
CA THR A 70 6.33 14.78 2.73
C THR A 70 7.45 14.08 3.49
N LYS A 71 7.08 13.24 4.47
CA LYS A 71 8.00 12.39 5.23
C LYS A 71 7.45 10.98 5.23
N LEU A 72 8.27 10.02 4.87
CA LEU A 72 7.90 8.60 4.81
C LEU A 72 9.13 7.78 5.16
N SER A 73 8.97 6.85 6.07
CA SER A 73 10.05 5.96 6.47
C SER A 73 9.53 4.57 6.76
N SER A 74 10.42 3.61 6.86
CA SER A 74 10.05 2.22 7.09
C SER A 74 11.01 1.55 8.06
N GLU A 75 10.52 0.48 8.71
CA GLU A 75 11.32 -0.42 9.54
C GLU A 75 11.07 -1.83 9.05
N ASN A 76 12.13 -2.63 8.97
CA ASN A 76 12.08 -4.05 8.56
C ASN A 76 11.73 -4.26 7.10
N LEU A 77 12.06 -3.29 6.24
CA LEU A 77 12.12 -3.48 4.80
C LEU A 77 13.59 -3.49 4.37
N ARG A 78 13.87 -4.22 3.30
CA ARG A 78 15.24 -4.36 2.81
C ARG A 78 15.84 -3.01 2.41
N TRP A 79 15.05 -2.17 1.76
CA TRP A 79 15.46 -0.83 1.39
C TRP A 79 14.63 0.18 2.16
N GLN A 80 15.33 1.14 2.78
CA GLN A 80 14.67 2.18 3.57
C GLN A 80 13.75 3.02 2.68
N SER A 81 12.52 3.19 3.11
CA SER A 81 11.56 4.04 2.42
C SER A 81 11.86 5.52 2.65
N TYR A 82 11.47 6.34 1.71
CA TYR A 82 11.56 7.79 1.78
C TYR A 82 10.32 8.37 1.08
N ALA A 83 10.17 9.68 1.12
CA ALA A 83 9.01 10.32 0.48
C ALA A 83 9.22 10.32 -1.04
N TYR A 84 8.90 9.21 -1.67
CA TYR A 84 9.08 9.02 -3.10
C TYR A 84 8.35 10.12 -3.87
N LYS A 85 9.03 10.72 -4.84
CA LYS A 85 8.45 11.76 -5.70
C LYS A 85 7.73 11.18 -6.90
N GLN A 86 8.15 9.99 -7.34
CA GLN A 86 7.55 9.29 -8.46
C GLN A 86 6.98 7.95 -7.97
N LEU A 87 5.85 7.55 -8.53
CA LEU A 87 5.16 6.35 -8.06
C LEU A 87 6.00 5.08 -8.21
N TRP A 88 6.85 5.00 -9.23
CA TRP A 88 7.66 3.80 -9.48
C TRP A 88 8.81 3.63 -8.49
N GLN A 89 9.22 4.70 -7.81
CA GLN A 89 10.44 4.67 -6.97
C GLN A 89 10.33 3.75 -5.77
N GLY A 90 9.13 3.52 -5.27
CA GLY A 90 8.91 2.66 -4.10
C GLY A 90 8.49 1.24 -4.43
N THR A 91 8.59 0.83 -5.71
CA THR A 91 8.22 -0.53 -6.09
C THR A 91 9.36 -1.51 -5.82
N LEU A 92 9.01 -2.79 -5.70
CA LEU A 92 9.96 -3.91 -5.63
C LEU A 92 10.85 -3.91 -4.39
N ASN A 93 10.32 -3.47 -3.26
CA ASN A 93 10.96 -3.62 -1.96
C ASN A 93 10.67 -5.03 -1.41
N GLU A 94 11.27 -5.37 -0.28
CA GLU A 94 11.13 -6.69 0.35
C GLU A 94 10.99 -6.57 1.85
N ALA A 95 10.10 -7.36 2.43
CA ALA A 95 10.03 -7.52 3.87
C ALA A 95 11.17 -8.44 4.34
N VAL A 96 11.74 -8.13 5.50
CA VAL A 96 12.83 -8.95 6.04
C VAL A 96 12.36 -9.97 7.07
N GLY A 97 11.13 -9.88 7.55
CA GLY A 97 10.62 -10.78 8.56
C GLY A 97 9.10 -10.83 8.59
N THR A 98 8.55 -11.10 9.76
CA THR A 98 7.13 -11.35 9.93
C THR A 98 6.29 -10.09 10.08
N THR A 99 6.92 -8.94 10.25
CA THR A 99 6.24 -7.64 10.26
C THR A 99 7.15 -6.57 9.67
N PHE A 100 6.56 -5.49 9.20
CA PHE A 100 7.27 -4.26 8.90
C PHE A 100 6.39 -3.07 9.26
N THR A 101 7.00 -1.92 9.48
CA THR A 101 6.28 -0.73 9.92
C THR A 101 6.55 0.41 8.94
N MET A 102 5.48 1.12 8.59
CA MET A 102 5.55 2.34 7.79
C MET A 102 5.19 3.53 8.67
N LYS A 103 5.90 4.64 8.49
CA LYS A 103 5.64 5.91 9.19
C LYS A 103 5.55 7.01 8.15
N GLY A 104 4.40 7.66 8.07
CA GLY A 104 4.20 8.73 7.10
C GLY A 104 3.36 9.85 7.68
N ASP A 105 3.61 11.07 7.21
CA ASP A 105 2.84 12.25 7.61
C ASP A 105 1.64 12.52 6.70
N GLY A 106 1.40 11.66 5.75
CA GLY A 106 0.28 11.72 4.83
C GLY A 106 -0.18 10.32 4.45
N VAL A 107 -0.78 10.21 3.28
CA VAL A 107 -1.31 8.95 2.79
C VAL A 107 -0.28 8.26 1.90
N TYR A 108 -0.16 6.96 2.07
CA TYR A 108 0.64 6.08 1.23
C TYR A 108 -0.18 4.82 0.96
N MET A 109 0.25 4.03 -0.02
CA MET A 109 -0.45 2.79 -0.36
C MET A 109 0.58 1.68 -0.55
N MET A 110 0.27 0.52 -0.01
CA MET A 110 1.12 -0.67 -0.09
C MET A 110 0.53 -1.66 -1.07
N PHE A 111 1.38 -2.37 -1.79
CA PHE A 111 0.99 -3.62 -2.45
C PHE A 111 1.81 -4.75 -1.84
N LEU A 112 1.13 -5.71 -1.23
CA LEU A 112 1.76 -6.88 -0.61
C LEU A 112 1.50 -8.09 -1.49
N ASN A 113 2.57 -8.68 -2.00
CA ASN A 113 2.47 -9.82 -2.91
C ASN A 113 2.13 -11.09 -2.15
N PHE A 114 1.28 -11.94 -2.72
CA PHE A 114 1.03 -13.26 -2.19
C PHE A 114 2.16 -14.22 -2.61
N GLN A 115 2.33 -15.26 -1.85
CA GLN A 115 3.26 -16.32 -2.21
C GLN A 115 2.90 -16.98 -3.51
#